data_2377f88c052a2b627c2753a99f759d28
#
_entry.id   2377f88c052a2b627c2753a99f759d28
#
_cell.length_a   1.000
_cell.length_b   1.000
_cell.length_c   1.000
_cell.angle_alpha   90.00
_cell.angle_beta   90.00
_cell.angle_gamma   90.00
#
_symmetry.space_group_name_H-M   'P 1'
#
loop_
_entity.id
_entity.type
_entity.pdbx_description
1 polymer ?
#
loop_
_entity_poly.entity_id
_entity_poly.type
_entity_poly.pdbx_seq_one_letter_code
_entity_poly.pdbx_strand_id
1 'polypeptide(L)'
;KYLEAIKLAIEDVDDDSLILDIGTGSGLLSMMAAANGAGKVIACETSNIIADTAKKIIHKNGYKEKITVINKKSTELKIGEDLPRKADLIISEILSAEFVGEGVRTSVFDANKRLLKKNGKMIPESGTIKISLLGNDKEIFNTISVANISGFDLSEFNSISQSKFTHFLKKKPTLLSNNEDAFSINLYNEENIVKEEKIIELKVNKEGLCLGIIQWMKIQLYKDIEYENSPSGYLDSSSHWPTPIYLFDKPVSVKKGD
;
A
#
# COMPACT_ATOMS: atom_id res chain seq x y z
N LYS A 1 6.10 7.50 -9.67
CA LYS A 1 4.70 7.82 -9.37
C LYS A 1 4.56 8.75 -8.15
N TYR A 2 5.11 8.41 -6.98
CA TYR A 2 5.05 9.32 -5.82
C TYR A 2 5.68 10.69 -6.10
N LEU A 3 6.84 10.75 -6.73
CA LEU A 3 7.48 12.01 -7.11
C LEU A 3 6.58 12.87 -8.03
N GLU A 4 5.94 12.25 -9.01
CA GLU A 4 5.00 12.92 -9.93
C GLU A 4 3.79 13.49 -9.16
N ALA A 5 3.18 12.67 -8.29
CA ALA A 5 2.04 13.06 -7.46
C ALA A 5 2.39 14.20 -6.49
N ILE A 6 3.54 14.09 -5.80
CA ILE A 6 4.02 15.13 -4.87
C ILE A 6 4.27 16.44 -5.62
N LYS A 7 4.90 16.40 -6.80
CA LYS A 7 5.13 17.60 -7.60
C LYS A 7 3.84 18.32 -7.94
N LEU A 8 2.84 17.60 -8.46
CA LEU A 8 1.53 18.17 -8.78
C LEU A 8 0.80 18.70 -7.52
N ALA A 9 0.89 18.00 -6.40
CA ALA A 9 0.25 18.44 -5.17
C ALA A 9 0.91 19.70 -4.58
N ILE A 10 2.22 19.86 -4.73
CA ILE A 10 2.95 21.07 -4.32
C ILE A 10 2.55 22.26 -5.21
N GLU A 11 2.31 22.09 -6.50
CA GLU A 11 1.80 23.14 -7.39
C GLU A 11 0.39 23.63 -7.00
N ASP A 12 -0.38 22.80 -6.27
CA ASP A 12 -1.74 23.13 -5.81
C ASP A 12 -1.81 23.69 -4.38
N VAL A 13 -0.68 23.96 -3.75
CA VAL A 13 -0.59 24.57 -2.40
C VAL A 13 0.30 25.80 -2.44
N ASP A 14 0.17 26.66 -1.43
CA ASP A 14 0.91 27.91 -1.36
C ASP A 14 2.42 27.69 -1.09
N ASP A 15 3.25 28.66 -1.44
CA ASP A 15 4.73 28.61 -1.27
C ASP A 15 5.14 28.44 0.21
N ASP A 16 4.33 28.93 1.15
CA ASP A 16 4.53 28.77 2.60
C ASP A 16 3.89 27.48 3.16
N SER A 17 3.54 26.53 2.31
CA SER A 17 2.84 25.30 2.65
C SER A 17 3.55 24.50 3.74
N LEU A 18 2.75 23.91 4.63
CA LEU A 18 3.18 22.92 5.61
C LEU A 18 2.79 21.53 5.16
N ILE A 19 3.78 20.70 4.96
CA ILE A 19 3.60 19.29 4.56
C ILE A 19 3.82 18.41 5.79
N LEU A 20 2.97 17.39 5.96
CA LEU A 20 3.15 16.32 6.95
C LEU A 20 3.44 15.02 6.23
N ASP A 21 4.60 14.42 6.50
CA ASP A 21 4.99 13.09 6.01
C ASP A 21 4.83 12.06 7.13
N ILE A 22 3.91 11.11 6.96
CA ILE A 22 3.57 10.10 7.97
C ILE A 22 4.27 8.78 7.65
N GLY A 23 5.11 8.31 8.58
CA GLY A 23 5.93 7.12 8.38
C GLY A 23 7.08 7.39 7.43
N THR A 24 7.84 8.45 7.69
CA THR A 24 8.82 8.99 6.73
C THR A 24 9.94 8.01 6.33
N GLY A 25 10.17 6.96 7.13
CA GLY A 25 11.20 5.97 6.84
C GLY A 25 12.58 6.61 6.63
N SER A 26 13.08 6.58 5.42
CA SER A 26 14.36 7.20 5.05
C SER A 26 14.32 8.73 4.89
N GLY A 27 13.15 9.36 4.95
CA GLY A 27 12.96 10.77 4.63
C GLY A 27 12.79 11.06 3.14
N LEU A 28 12.62 10.03 2.31
CA LEU A 28 12.60 10.18 0.84
C LEU A 28 11.45 11.05 0.35
N LEU A 29 10.20 10.77 0.80
CA LEU A 29 9.03 11.55 0.38
C LEU A 29 9.11 12.98 0.91
N SER A 30 9.58 13.18 2.14
CA SER A 30 9.88 14.49 2.70
C SER A 30 10.86 15.28 1.83
N MET A 31 11.96 14.66 1.40
CA MET A 31 12.95 15.32 0.53
C MET A 31 12.40 15.59 -0.87
N MET A 32 11.57 14.70 -1.43
CA MET A 32 10.86 14.95 -2.68
C MET A 32 9.96 16.19 -2.58
N ALA A 33 9.21 16.34 -1.49
CA ALA A 33 8.38 17.53 -1.26
C ALA A 33 9.22 18.80 -1.15
N ALA A 34 10.27 18.78 -0.31
CA ALA A 34 11.16 19.93 -0.11
C ALA A 34 11.90 20.36 -1.39
N ALA A 35 12.30 19.39 -2.24
CA ALA A 35 12.96 19.66 -3.52
C ALA A 35 12.02 20.26 -4.57
N ASN A 36 10.71 20.02 -4.47
CA ASN A 36 9.71 20.52 -5.40
C ASN A 36 8.97 21.78 -4.90
N GLY A 37 9.49 22.46 -3.87
CA GLY A 37 8.99 23.77 -3.48
C GLY A 37 8.17 23.83 -2.20
N ALA A 38 8.01 22.70 -1.46
CA ALA A 38 7.36 22.75 -0.14
C ALA A 38 7.98 23.82 0.75
N GLY A 39 7.15 24.61 1.44
CA GLY A 39 7.61 25.64 2.37
C GLY A 39 8.31 25.02 3.58
N LYS A 40 7.62 24.13 4.28
CA LYS A 40 8.16 23.36 5.42
C LYS A 40 7.59 21.93 5.44
N VAL A 41 8.42 20.96 5.79
CA VAL A 41 8.01 19.57 5.96
C VAL A 41 8.21 19.15 7.43
N ILE A 42 7.16 18.64 8.04
CA ILE A 42 7.22 17.90 9.30
C ILE A 42 7.07 16.41 8.94
N ALA A 43 8.02 15.61 9.37
CA ALA A 43 8.01 14.17 9.14
C ALA A 43 7.87 13.45 10.48
N CYS A 44 7.06 12.42 10.56
CA CYS A 44 7.00 11.59 11.78
C CYS A 44 7.35 10.12 11.49
N GLU A 45 8.04 9.51 12.44
CA GLU A 45 8.49 8.12 12.39
C GLU A 45 8.44 7.51 13.79
N THR A 46 7.88 6.31 13.92
CA THR A 46 7.69 5.64 15.21
C THR A 46 8.96 4.99 15.73
N SER A 47 9.78 4.45 14.83
CA SER A 47 11.04 3.82 15.19
C SER A 47 12.12 4.86 15.43
N ASN A 48 12.66 4.92 16.64
CA ASN A 48 13.74 5.84 17.00
C ASN A 48 14.97 5.67 16.08
N ILE A 49 15.36 4.42 15.82
CA ILE A 49 16.51 4.12 14.95
C ILE A 49 16.28 4.65 13.53
N ILE A 50 15.09 4.46 12.98
CA ILE A 50 14.73 4.93 11.64
C ILE A 50 14.64 6.47 11.63
N ALA A 51 13.99 7.08 12.62
CA ALA A 51 13.90 8.54 12.72
C ALA A 51 15.28 9.21 12.78
N ASP A 52 16.22 8.68 13.58
CA ASP A 52 17.58 9.21 13.67
C ASP A 52 18.38 8.99 12.39
N THR A 53 18.12 7.89 11.69
CA THR A 53 18.71 7.64 10.37
C THR A 53 18.18 8.60 9.32
N ALA A 54 16.86 8.85 9.31
CA ALA A 54 16.22 9.84 8.44
C ALA A 54 16.82 11.25 8.62
N LYS A 55 17.00 11.70 9.87
CA LYS A 55 17.66 12.98 10.18
C LYS A 55 19.04 13.10 9.53
N LYS A 56 19.84 12.02 9.61
CA LYS A 56 21.20 11.98 9.01
C LYS A 56 21.14 12.04 7.49
N ILE A 57 20.20 11.29 6.87
CA ILE A 57 20.01 11.28 5.42
C ILE A 57 19.56 12.67 4.94
N ILE A 58 18.55 13.27 5.58
CA ILE A 58 18.03 14.60 5.26
C ILE A 58 19.14 15.66 5.38
N HIS A 59 19.94 15.60 6.46
CA HIS A 59 21.08 16.51 6.64
C HIS A 59 22.11 16.35 5.53
N LYS A 60 22.49 15.11 5.21
CA LYS A 60 23.48 14.81 4.15
C LYS A 60 23.04 15.34 2.77
N ASN A 61 21.72 15.40 2.52
CA ASN A 61 21.14 15.90 1.28
C ASN A 61 20.81 17.40 1.31
N GLY A 62 21.17 18.14 2.36
CA GLY A 62 21.02 19.59 2.44
C GLY A 62 19.62 20.12 2.80
N TYR A 63 18.71 19.26 3.30
CA TYR A 63 17.33 19.65 3.60
C TYR A 63 17.04 19.88 5.08
N LYS A 64 18.07 19.93 5.95
CA LYS A 64 17.93 20.08 7.41
C LYS A 64 17.07 21.28 7.82
N GLU A 65 17.19 22.39 7.11
CA GLU A 65 16.46 23.62 7.45
C GLU A 65 14.97 23.57 7.01
N LYS A 66 14.65 22.76 6.01
CA LYS A 66 13.28 22.60 5.49
C LYS A 66 12.51 21.45 6.13
N ILE A 67 13.17 20.39 6.59
CA ILE A 67 12.55 19.17 7.08
C ILE A 67 12.88 18.92 8.53
N THR A 68 11.84 18.77 9.35
CA THR A 68 11.96 18.39 10.77
C THR A 68 11.42 16.98 10.98
N VAL A 69 12.23 16.05 11.52
CA VAL A 69 11.80 14.69 11.83
C VAL A 69 11.49 14.57 13.32
N ILE A 70 10.28 14.11 13.63
CA ILE A 70 9.75 13.88 14.98
C ILE A 70 9.60 12.37 15.20
N ASN A 71 10.20 11.88 16.28
CA ASN A 71 10.03 10.47 16.65
C ASN A 71 8.77 10.29 17.49
N LYS A 72 7.62 10.20 16.81
CA LYS A 72 6.29 9.97 17.38
C LYS A 72 5.40 9.25 16.37
N LYS A 73 4.33 8.61 16.85
CA LYS A 73 3.21 8.21 16.00
C LYS A 73 2.44 9.42 15.53
N SER A 74 1.90 9.39 14.32
CA SER A 74 1.05 10.49 13.79
C SER A 74 -0.15 10.79 14.69
N THR A 75 -0.72 9.76 15.32
CA THR A 75 -1.84 9.88 16.28
C THR A 75 -1.47 10.61 17.60
N GLU A 76 -0.19 10.77 17.90
CA GLU A 76 0.33 11.44 19.07
C GLU A 76 0.77 12.90 18.79
N LEU A 77 0.82 13.28 17.51
CA LEU A 77 1.20 14.63 17.12
C LEU A 77 0.16 15.66 17.57
N LYS A 78 0.63 16.83 17.98
CA LYS A 78 -0.20 17.93 18.46
C LYS A 78 0.06 19.24 17.70
N ILE A 79 -1.02 19.91 17.34
CA ILE A 79 -0.94 21.26 16.81
C ILE A 79 -0.49 22.22 17.94
N GLY A 80 0.44 23.11 17.64
CA GLY A 80 1.04 24.05 18.58
C GLY A 80 2.31 23.52 19.28
N GLU A 81 2.51 22.20 19.34
CA GLU A 81 3.73 21.59 19.87
C GLU A 81 4.61 21.04 18.74
N ASP A 82 4.07 20.04 18.01
CA ASP A 82 4.77 19.29 16.97
C ASP A 82 4.59 19.94 15.59
N LEU A 83 3.38 20.39 15.28
CA LEU A 83 3.05 21.16 14.08
C LEU A 83 2.62 22.57 14.47
N PRO A 84 3.13 23.62 13.81
CA PRO A 84 2.73 25.02 14.12
C PRO A 84 1.26 25.28 13.75
N ARG A 85 0.72 24.56 12.78
CA ARG A 85 -0.66 24.60 12.27
C ARG A 85 -1.05 23.30 11.59
N LYS A 86 -2.30 23.17 11.15
CA LYS A 86 -2.72 22.05 10.30
C LYS A 86 -1.97 22.07 8.98
N ALA A 87 -1.64 20.87 8.46
CA ALA A 87 -0.93 20.68 7.22
C ALA A 87 -1.79 21.05 5.99
N ASP A 88 -1.17 21.57 4.97
CA ASP A 88 -1.78 21.83 3.66
C ASP A 88 -1.82 20.56 2.81
N LEU A 89 -0.80 19.69 2.97
CA LEU A 89 -0.68 18.40 2.32
C LEU A 89 -0.19 17.37 3.34
N ILE A 90 -0.83 16.19 3.33
CA ILE A 90 -0.33 14.99 4.00
C ILE A 90 0.18 14.02 2.95
N ILE A 91 1.38 13.48 3.16
CA ILE A 91 1.98 12.43 2.35
C ILE A 91 2.19 11.22 3.24
N SER A 92 1.91 10.02 2.74
CA SER A 92 2.20 8.78 3.46
C SER A 92 2.44 7.62 2.50
N GLU A 93 3.35 6.73 2.88
CA GLU A 93 3.53 5.42 2.27
C GLU A 93 3.67 4.38 3.41
N ILE A 94 2.54 4.06 4.04
CA ILE A 94 2.39 3.11 5.14
C ILE A 94 1.39 2.02 4.77
N LEU A 95 1.31 1.70 3.47
CA LEU A 95 0.38 0.71 2.94
C LEU A 95 1.01 -0.69 3.00
N SER A 96 0.25 -1.67 3.48
CA SER A 96 0.63 -3.07 3.34
C SER A 96 0.27 -3.63 1.95
N ALA A 97 0.72 -4.85 1.66
CA ALA A 97 0.32 -5.57 0.45
C ALA A 97 -1.21 -5.76 0.32
N GLU A 98 -1.92 -5.76 1.44
CA GLU A 98 -3.39 -5.81 1.52
C GLU A 98 -4.05 -4.43 1.48
N PHE A 99 -3.30 -3.37 1.31
CA PHE A 99 -3.68 -1.96 1.39
C PHE A 99 -4.00 -1.49 2.81
N VAL A 100 -4.76 -2.22 3.59
CA VAL A 100 -5.31 -1.78 4.90
C VAL A 100 -4.55 -2.29 6.13
N GLY A 101 -3.43 -2.95 5.94
CA GLY A 101 -2.55 -3.40 7.03
C GLY A 101 -1.81 -2.25 7.72
N GLU A 102 -0.97 -2.59 8.70
CA GLU A 102 -0.03 -1.68 9.38
C GLU A 102 -0.67 -0.45 10.06
N GLY A 103 -1.99 -0.49 10.29
CA GLY A 103 -2.71 0.62 10.95
C GLY A 103 -2.91 1.86 10.07
N VAL A 104 -2.77 1.73 8.74
CA VAL A 104 -2.94 2.83 7.79
C VAL A 104 -4.26 3.57 7.99
N ARG A 105 -5.37 2.83 8.15
CA ARG A 105 -6.71 3.43 8.34
C ARG A 105 -6.74 4.33 9.58
N THR A 106 -6.29 3.81 10.71
CA THR A 106 -6.25 4.60 11.97
C THR A 106 -5.37 5.82 11.84
N SER A 107 -4.19 5.69 11.26
CA SER A 107 -3.23 6.78 11.12
C SER A 107 -3.72 7.85 10.13
N VAL A 108 -4.26 7.44 8.97
CA VAL A 108 -4.67 8.35 7.91
C VAL A 108 -5.98 9.06 8.26
N PHE A 109 -6.99 8.35 8.80
CA PHE A 109 -8.25 8.97 9.20
C PHE A 109 -8.08 9.92 10.39
N ASP A 110 -7.26 9.54 11.37
CA ASP A 110 -6.92 10.46 12.47
C ASP A 110 -6.21 11.71 11.96
N ALA A 111 -5.23 11.55 11.07
CA ALA A 111 -4.49 12.67 10.50
C ALA A 111 -5.39 13.59 9.66
N ASN A 112 -6.27 13.02 8.82
CA ASN A 112 -7.24 13.78 8.04
C ASN A 112 -8.12 14.67 8.96
N LYS A 113 -8.68 14.11 10.02
CA LYS A 113 -9.55 14.80 10.96
C LYS A 113 -8.82 15.88 11.77
N ARG A 114 -7.65 15.56 12.33
CA ARG A 114 -6.95 16.39 13.29
C ARG A 114 -5.87 17.28 12.70
N LEU A 115 -5.10 16.75 11.74
CA LEU A 115 -3.84 17.34 11.30
C LEU A 115 -3.93 17.99 9.92
N LEU A 116 -4.92 17.65 9.08
CA LEU A 116 -5.13 18.22 7.77
C LEU A 116 -6.06 19.44 7.81
N LYS A 117 -5.78 20.48 7.03
CA LYS A 117 -6.72 21.59 6.77
C LYS A 117 -7.99 21.09 6.10
N LYS A 118 -9.10 21.81 6.24
CA LYS A 118 -10.40 21.45 5.64
C LYS A 118 -10.36 21.19 4.13
N ASN A 119 -9.52 21.91 3.40
CA ASN A 119 -9.33 21.72 1.94
C ASN A 119 -7.91 21.26 1.64
N GLY A 120 -7.24 20.66 2.61
CA GLY A 120 -5.90 20.13 2.46
C GLY A 120 -5.87 18.93 1.53
N LYS A 121 -4.70 18.62 1.01
CA LYS A 121 -4.48 17.51 0.08
C LYS A 121 -3.91 16.29 0.80
N MET A 122 -4.07 15.12 0.19
CA MET A 122 -3.54 13.87 0.73
C MET A 122 -2.97 13.01 -0.39
N ILE A 123 -1.82 12.41 -0.15
CA ILE A 123 -1.20 11.40 -1.01
C ILE A 123 -0.91 10.16 -0.16
N PRO A 124 -1.51 9.01 -0.52
CA PRO A 124 -2.52 8.79 -1.57
C PRO A 124 -3.91 9.32 -1.21
N GLU A 125 -4.75 9.57 -2.23
CA GLU A 125 -6.13 10.01 -2.06
C GLU A 125 -7.08 8.86 -1.75
N SER A 126 -6.85 7.71 -2.39
CA SER A 126 -7.71 6.53 -2.25
C SER A 126 -6.98 5.27 -2.72
N GLY A 127 -7.59 4.13 -2.48
CA GLY A 127 -7.13 2.87 -3.02
C GLY A 127 -8.27 1.88 -3.22
N THR A 128 -8.05 0.97 -4.15
CA THR A 128 -8.98 -0.11 -4.48
C THR A 128 -8.28 -1.44 -4.35
N ILE A 129 -8.86 -2.34 -3.58
CA ILE A 129 -8.46 -3.73 -3.50
C ILE A 129 -9.13 -4.48 -4.64
N LYS A 130 -8.32 -5.08 -5.50
CA LYS A 130 -8.78 -5.84 -6.68
C LYS A 130 -8.50 -7.32 -6.49
N ILE A 131 -9.37 -8.15 -7.04
CA ILE A 131 -9.26 -9.61 -6.95
C ILE A 131 -9.54 -10.28 -8.28
N SER A 132 -9.01 -11.50 -8.43
CA SER A 132 -9.34 -12.41 -9.52
C SER A 132 -9.16 -13.86 -9.07
N LEU A 133 -9.73 -14.81 -9.80
CA LEU A 133 -9.50 -16.23 -9.59
C LEU A 133 -8.09 -16.62 -10.07
N LEU A 134 -7.34 -17.29 -9.20
CA LEU A 134 -6.01 -17.80 -9.50
C LEU A 134 -6.12 -19.24 -10.07
N GLY A 135 -5.67 -19.40 -11.28
CA GLY A 135 -5.57 -20.72 -11.90
C GLY A 135 -4.34 -21.51 -11.43
N ASN A 136 -4.27 -22.77 -11.82
CA ASN A 136 -3.14 -23.62 -11.51
C ASN A 136 -1.86 -23.07 -12.17
N ASP A 137 -1.04 -22.43 -11.35
CA ASP A 137 0.29 -21.96 -11.71
C ASP A 137 1.35 -22.79 -11.00
N LYS A 138 2.12 -23.54 -11.77
CA LYS A 138 3.12 -24.49 -11.25
C LYS A 138 4.20 -23.80 -10.40
N GLU A 139 4.59 -22.57 -10.74
CA GLU A 139 5.60 -21.85 -9.98
C GLU A 139 5.05 -21.39 -8.63
N ILE A 140 3.85 -20.80 -8.63
CA ILE A 140 3.18 -20.42 -7.38
C ILE A 140 2.96 -21.66 -6.53
N PHE A 141 2.40 -22.74 -7.10
CA PHE A 141 2.14 -23.97 -6.38
C PHE A 141 3.40 -24.57 -5.75
N ASN A 142 4.51 -24.65 -6.48
CA ASN A 142 5.77 -25.17 -5.96
C ASN A 142 6.40 -24.29 -4.87
N THR A 143 6.02 -23.00 -4.80
CA THR A 143 6.51 -22.09 -3.76
C THR A 143 5.75 -22.24 -2.45
N ILE A 144 4.47 -22.62 -2.52
CA ILE A 144 3.55 -22.67 -1.38
C ILE A 144 3.21 -24.09 -0.92
N SER A 145 3.72 -25.12 -1.60
CA SER A 145 3.47 -26.52 -1.25
C SER A 145 4.77 -27.34 -1.30
N VAL A 146 4.79 -28.39 -0.51
CA VAL A 146 5.86 -29.39 -0.55
C VAL A 146 5.32 -30.71 -1.12
N ALA A 147 6.19 -31.46 -1.77
CA ALA A 147 5.87 -32.79 -2.25
C ALA A 147 7.02 -33.74 -1.86
N ASN A 148 7.77 -34.25 -2.83
CA ASN A 148 8.90 -35.12 -2.55
C ASN A 148 10.20 -34.32 -2.37
N ILE A 149 10.86 -34.49 -1.24
CA ILE A 149 12.15 -33.89 -0.91
C ILE A 149 13.13 -34.99 -0.55
N SER A 150 14.22 -35.07 -1.28
CA SER A 150 15.29 -36.08 -1.05
C SER A 150 14.77 -37.54 -1.00
N GLY A 151 13.73 -37.86 -1.76
CA GLY A 151 13.11 -39.19 -1.82
C GLY A 151 12.01 -39.44 -0.79
N PHE A 152 11.70 -38.45 0.08
CA PHE A 152 10.65 -38.55 1.08
C PHE A 152 9.41 -37.75 0.65
N ASP A 153 8.23 -38.35 0.76
CA ASP A 153 6.96 -37.67 0.52
C ASP A 153 6.58 -36.85 1.77
N LEU A 154 6.58 -35.53 1.64
CA LEU A 154 6.22 -34.57 2.69
C LEU A 154 4.87 -33.90 2.42
N SER A 155 4.06 -34.43 1.50
CA SER A 155 2.81 -33.77 1.08
C SER A 155 1.80 -33.55 2.19
N GLU A 156 1.80 -34.37 3.25
CA GLU A 156 0.96 -34.20 4.42
C GLU A 156 1.23 -32.88 5.17
N PHE A 157 2.42 -32.29 5.01
CA PHE A 157 2.73 -30.96 5.59
C PHE A 157 1.83 -29.87 5.04
N ASN A 158 1.29 -30.03 3.81
CA ASN A 158 0.40 -29.07 3.22
C ASN A 158 -0.94 -28.94 3.97
N SER A 159 -1.34 -29.95 4.74
CA SER A 159 -2.56 -29.94 5.55
C SER A 159 -2.54 -28.92 6.69
N ILE A 160 -1.34 -28.49 7.13
CA ILE A 160 -1.14 -27.49 8.18
C ILE A 160 -0.61 -26.18 7.63
N SER A 161 -0.51 -26.02 6.29
CA SER A 161 -0.05 -24.78 5.69
C SER A 161 -1.10 -23.68 5.84
N GLN A 162 -0.63 -22.44 5.82
CA GLN A 162 -1.53 -21.28 5.85
C GLN A 162 -2.32 -21.20 4.53
N SER A 163 -3.58 -20.77 4.61
CA SER A 163 -4.39 -20.49 3.42
C SER A 163 -4.03 -19.15 2.75
N LYS A 164 -3.26 -18.29 3.42
CA LYS A 164 -2.84 -16.98 2.93
C LYS A 164 -1.33 -16.90 2.77
N PHE A 165 -0.89 -16.46 1.61
CA PHE A 165 0.51 -16.20 1.28
C PHE A 165 0.68 -14.82 0.67
N THR A 166 1.89 -14.28 0.73
CA THR A 166 2.30 -13.13 -0.07
C THR A 166 3.47 -13.54 -0.95
N HIS A 167 3.42 -13.19 -2.24
CA HIS A 167 4.44 -13.63 -3.20
C HIS A 167 4.84 -12.49 -4.15
N PHE A 168 6.14 -12.36 -4.38
CA PHE A 168 6.66 -11.52 -5.45
C PHE A 168 6.60 -12.30 -6.76
N LEU A 169 5.65 -11.94 -7.62
CA LEU A 169 5.46 -12.62 -8.90
C LEU A 169 6.65 -12.37 -9.83
N LYS A 170 7.26 -13.42 -10.33
CA LYS A 170 8.35 -13.35 -11.32
C LYS A 170 7.83 -13.42 -12.75
N LYS A 171 6.62 -13.92 -12.93
CA LYS A 171 5.90 -13.99 -14.22
C LYS A 171 4.40 -13.80 -14.00
N LYS A 172 3.69 -13.55 -15.09
CA LYS A 172 2.23 -13.40 -15.08
C LYS A 172 1.56 -14.70 -14.67
N PRO A 173 0.74 -14.71 -13.61
CA PRO A 173 -0.01 -15.89 -13.22
C PRO A 173 -1.15 -16.16 -14.19
N THR A 174 -1.68 -17.38 -14.17
CA THR A 174 -2.91 -17.71 -14.88
C THR A 174 -4.10 -17.16 -14.11
N LEU A 175 -4.82 -16.19 -14.67
CA LEU A 175 -6.09 -15.72 -14.14
C LEU A 175 -7.24 -16.43 -14.86
N LEU A 176 -8.26 -16.84 -14.10
CA LEU A 176 -9.43 -17.59 -14.63
C LEU A 176 -10.71 -16.73 -14.69
N SER A 177 -10.69 -15.52 -14.09
CA SER A 177 -11.82 -14.59 -14.14
C SER A 177 -11.38 -13.21 -14.61
N ASN A 178 -12.36 -12.33 -14.86
CA ASN A 178 -12.11 -10.90 -14.91
C ASN A 178 -11.66 -10.40 -13.52
N ASN A 179 -11.15 -9.18 -13.50
CA ASN A 179 -10.80 -8.49 -12.26
C ASN A 179 -12.06 -7.83 -11.70
N GLU A 180 -12.27 -7.95 -10.38
CA GLU A 180 -13.34 -7.26 -9.70
C GLU A 180 -12.78 -6.39 -8.58
N ASP A 181 -13.46 -5.27 -8.33
CA ASP A 181 -13.15 -4.36 -7.24
C ASP A 181 -13.78 -4.88 -5.96
N ALA A 182 -12.96 -5.42 -5.07
CA ALA A 182 -13.43 -5.94 -3.79
C ALA A 182 -13.85 -4.81 -2.85
N PHE A 183 -12.93 -3.88 -2.60
CA PHE A 183 -13.17 -2.73 -1.72
C PHE A 183 -12.51 -1.49 -2.31
N SER A 184 -13.19 -0.35 -2.17
CA SER A 184 -12.63 0.97 -2.49
C SER A 184 -12.65 1.83 -1.24
N ILE A 185 -11.50 2.42 -0.91
CA ILE A 185 -11.27 3.15 0.32
C ILE A 185 -10.86 4.58 -0.03
N ASN A 186 -11.69 5.54 0.34
CA ASN A 186 -11.36 6.96 0.25
C ASN A 186 -10.63 7.38 1.53
N LEU A 187 -9.41 7.85 1.42
CA LEU A 187 -8.58 8.23 2.56
C LEU A 187 -8.92 9.64 3.10
N TYR A 188 -9.72 10.44 2.38
CA TYR A 188 -10.30 11.67 2.91
C TYR A 188 -11.50 11.43 3.83
N ASN A 189 -11.99 10.19 3.96
CA ASN A 189 -13.10 9.92 4.86
C ASN A 189 -12.64 10.07 6.31
N GLU A 190 -13.44 10.80 7.12
CA GLU A 190 -13.19 10.99 8.55
C GLU A 190 -13.77 9.86 9.41
N GLU A 191 -14.58 8.98 8.81
CA GLU A 191 -15.18 7.85 9.50
C GLU A 191 -14.29 6.60 9.43
N ASN A 192 -13.93 6.09 10.60
CA ASN A 192 -13.18 4.86 10.70
C ASN A 192 -14.13 3.65 10.56
N ILE A 193 -14.28 3.13 9.34
CA ILE A 193 -15.04 1.91 9.10
C ILE A 193 -14.24 0.73 9.69
N VAL A 194 -14.75 0.18 10.79
CA VAL A 194 -14.04 -0.87 11.55
C VAL A 194 -14.08 -2.22 10.83
N LYS A 195 -15.22 -2.55 10.21
CA LYS A 195 -15.43 -3.82 9.50
C LYS A 195 -16.40 -3.62 8.34
N GLU A 196 -16.05 -4.20 7.20
CA GLU A 196 -16.90 -4.28 6.03
C GLU A 196 -16.88 -5.70 5.48
N GLU A 197 -18.05 -6.23 5.13
CA GLU A 197 -18.23 -7.54 4.51
C GLU A 197 -18.98 -7.37 3.20
N LYS A 198 -18.53 -8.05 2.14
CA LYS A 198 -19.11 -7.98 0.81
C LYS A 198 -19.08 -9.35 0.14
N ILE A 199 -20.19 -9.71 -0.50
CA ILE A 199 -20.24 -10.86 -1.41
C ILE A 199 -19.89 -10.36 -2.80
N ILE A 200 -18.92 -11.02 -3.45
CA ILE A 200 -18.44 -10.67 -4.78
C ILE A 200 -18.54 -11.87 -5.69
N GLU A 201 -19.20 -11.72 -6.82
CA GLU A 201 -19.31 -12.75 -7.84
C GLU A 201 -18.16 -12.58 -8.85
N LEU A 202 -17.35 -13.61 -9.03
CA LEU A 202 -16.25 -13.65 -10.00
C LEU A 202 -16.63 -14.56 -11.15
N LYS A 203 -16.96 -13.99 -12.29
CA LYS A 203 -17.33 -14.76 -13.48
C LYS A 203 -16.11 -15.38 -14.17
N VAL A 204 -16.13 -16.68 -14.33
CA VAL A 204 -15.06 -17.43 -15.00
C VAL A 204 -15.05 -17.14 -16.51
N ASN A 205 -13.92 -16.66 -17.02
CA ASN A 205 -13.70 -16.38 -18.43
C ASN A 205 -12.79 -17.42 -19.12
N LYS A 206 -12.08 -18.22 -18.33
CA LYS A 206 -11.16 -19.29 -18.79
C LYS A 206 -11.33 -20.51 -17.90
N GLU A 207 -11.56 -21.68 -18.52
CA GLU A 207 -11.65 -22.94 -17.79
C GLU A 207 -10.30 -23.37 -17.21
N GLY A 208 -10.33 -24.10 -16.11
CA GLY A 208 -9.13 -24.62 -15.46
C GLY A 208 -9.34 -25.06 -14.02
N LEU A 209 -8.26 -25.43 -13.39
CA LEU A 209 -8.22 -25.72 -11.96
C LEU A 209 -7.95 -24.43 -11.19
N CYS A 210 -8.93 -23.95 -10.43
CA CYS A 210 -8.84 -22.76 -9.59
C CYS A 210 -8.21 -23.13 -8.25
N LEU A 211 -7.10 -22.48 -7.90
CA LEU A 211 -6.40 -22.67 -6.62
C LEU A 211 -6.95 -21.78 -5.52
N GLY A 212 -7.53 -20.63 -5.86
CA GLY A 212 -7.94 -19.62 -4.90
C GLY A 212 -8.12 -18.25 -5.51
N ILE A 213 -7.88 -17.24 -4.71
CA ILE A 213 -8.01 -15.83 -5.08
C ILE A 213 -6.64 -15.16 -5.02
N ILE A 214 -6.32 -14.37 -6.03
CA ILE A 214 -5.18 -13.45 -6.04
C ILE A 214 -5.69 -12.03 -5.85
N GLN A 215 -5.00 -11.26 -4.98
CA GLN A 215 -5.34 -9.88 -4.65
C GLN A 215 -4.21 -8.95 -5.05
N TRP A 216 -4.55 -7.75 -5.45
CA TRP A 216 -3.62 -6.65 -5.64
C TRP A 216 -4.30 -5.32 -5.35
N MET A 217 -3.57 -4.22 -5.45
CA MET A 217 -4.12 -2.89 -5.20
C MET A 217 -3.91 -1.95 -6.38
N LYS A 218 -4.88 -1.06 -6.56
CA LYS A 218 -4.79 0.13 -7.37
C LYS A 218 -4.87 1.33 -6.42
N ILE A 219 -3.90 2.23 -6.49
CA ILE A 219 -3.78 3.39 -5.61
C ILE A 219 -3.92 4.65 -6.44
N GLN A 220 -4.87 5.51 -6.08
CA GLN A 220 -4.97 6.87 -6.57
C GLN A 220 -4.05 7.73 -5.71
N LEU A 221 -2.92 8.15 -6.26
CA LEU A 221 -1.95 8.96 -5.54
C LEU A 221 -2.39 10.42 -5.48
N TYR A 222 -2.58 11.05 -6.62
CA TYR A 222 -3.07 12.43 -6.72
C TYR A 222 -3.58 12.72 -8.15
N LYS A 223 -4.81 13.27 -8.28
CA LYS A 223 -5.43 13.55 -9.58
C LYS A 223 -5.34 12.32 -10.50
N ASP A 224 -4.76 12.45 -11.67
CA ASP A 224 -4.63 11.38 -12.67
C ASP A 224 -3.41 10.46 -12.45
N ILE A 225 -2.66 10.65 -11.35
CA ILE A 225 -1.50 9.83 -11.05
C ILE A 225 -1.92 8.61 -10.24
N GLU A 226 -1.88 7.47 -10.90
CA GLU A 226 -2.24 6.17 -10.32
C GLU A 226 -1.04 5.22 -10.29
N TYR A 227 -1.11 4.28 -9.37
CA TYR A 227 -0.23 3.11 -9.30
C TYR A 227 -1.07 1.85 -9.14
N GLU A 228 -0.77 0.81 -9.90
CA GLU A 228 -1.41 -0.50 -9.77
C GLU A 228 -0.35 -1.60 -9.88
N ASN A 229 -0.31 -2.51 -8.91
CA ASN A 229 0.56 -3.69 -8.95
C ASN A 229 -0.18 -4.92 -9.51
N SER A 230 -0.94 -4.72 -10.60
CA SER A 230 -1.70 -5.78 -11.26
C SER A 230 -0.82 -6.96 -11.67
N PRO A 231 -1.19 -8.20 -11.32
CA PRO A 231 -0.45 -9.39 -11.72
C PRO A 231 -0.41 -9.59 -13.24
N SER A 232 -1.35 -9.00 -13.99
CA SER A 232 -1.39 -9.08 -15.47
C SER A 232 -0.43 -8.10 -16.15
N GLY A 233 -0.18 -6.96 -15.53
CA GLY A 233 0.71 -5.90 -16.04
C GLY A 233 2.13 -5.96 -15.50
N TYR A 234 2.30 -6.67 -14.41
CA TYR A 234 3.45 -6.56 -13.56
C TYR A 234 4.55 -7.56 -13.92
N LEU A 235 5.65 -7.09 -14.39
CA LEU A 235 6.97 -7.76 -14.39
C LEU A 235 8.07 -6.74 -14.04
N ASP A 236 7.69 -5.58 -13.49
CA ASP A 236 8.66 -4.59 -13.07
C ASP A 236 9.16 -4.94 -11.68
N SER A 237 10.44 -5.22 -11.56
CA SER A 237 11.14 -5.51 -10.31
C SER A 237 11.13 -4.34 -9.30
N SER A 238 10.49 -3.22 -9.65
CA SER A 238 10.44 -2.00 -8.85
C SER A 238 9.34 -2.00 -7.76
N SER A 239 8.33 -2.88 -7.84
CA SER A 239 7.34 -2.94 -6.77
C SER A 239 7.88 -3.67 -5.55
N HIS A 240 7.76 -3.04 -4.40
CA HIS A 240 8.11 -3.63 -3.11
C HIS A 240 6.89 -4.29 -2.42
N TRP A 241 5.68 -4.19 -2.99
CA TRP A 241 4.51 -4.88 -2.48
C TRP A 241 4.35 -6.26 -3.11
N PRO A 242 4.45 -7.34 -2.32
CA PRO A 242 4.12 -8.67 -2.80
C PRO A 242 2.63 -8.79 -3.06
N THR A 243 2.25 -9.78 -3.82
CA THR A 243 0.87 -10.08 -4.18
C THR A 243 0.27 -11.06 -3.16
N PRO A 244 -0.79 -10.69 -2.42
CA PRO A 244 -1.52 -11.62 -1.57
C PRO A 244 -2.26 -12.69 -2.37
N ILE A 245 -2.17 -13.93 -1.90
CA ILE A 245 -2.83 -15.11 -2.47
C ILE A 245 -3.58 -15.80 -1.34
N TYR A 246 -4.86 -16.10 -1.58
CA TYR A 246 -5.74 -16.83 -0.66
C TYR A 246 -6.13 -18.14 -1.32
N LEU A 247 -5.64 -19.25 -0.78
CA LEU A 247 -5.93 -20.58 -1.32
C LEU A 247 -7.25 -21.13 -0.80
N PHE A 248 -7.95 -21.85 -1.64
CA PHE A 248 -9.04 -22.71 -1.22
C PHE A 248 -8.48 -23.97 -0.53
N ASP A 249 -9.22 -24.54 0.39
CA ASP A 249 -8.85 -25.81 1.06
C ASP A 249 -8.63 -26.92 0.05
N LYS A 250 -9.40 -26.92 -1.03
CA LYS A 250 -9.23 -27.81 -2.19
C LYS A 250 -9.40 -27.03 -3.48
N PRO A 251 -8.50 -27.25 -4.45
CA PRO A 251 -8.67 -26.66 -5.78
C PRO A 251 -10.00 -27.06 -6.42
N VAL A 252 -10.63 -26.12 -7.14
CA VAL A 252 -11.94 -26.29 -7.77
C VAL A 252 -11.79 -26.27 -9.29
N SER A 253 -12.32 -27.28 -9.98
CA SER A 253 -12.41 -27.24 -11.45
C SER A 253 -13.53 -26.30 -11.85
N VAL A 254 -13.21 -25.31 -12.67
CA VAL A 254 -14.15 -24.30 -13.17
C VAL A 254 -14.22 -24.32 -14.69
N LYS A 255 -15.39 -23.96 -15.24
CA LYS A 255 -15.65 -23.83 -16.68
C LYS A 255 -15.98 -22.39 -17.03
N LYS A 256 -15.75 -22.02 -18.29
CA LYS A 256 -16.16 -20.71 -18.77
C LYS A 256 -17.67 -20.47 -18.59
N GLY A 257 -17.99 -19.41 -17.87
CA GLY A 257 -19.38 -19.01 -17.57
C GLY A 257 -19.84 -19.34 -16.16
N ASP A 258 -19.08 -20.15 -15.40
CA ASP A 258 -19.34 -20.39 -13.98
C ASP A 258 -19.22 -19.07 -13.19
#